data_dd4cdcc3a322889c2a5d25c44a06ea45
#
_entry.id   dd4cdcc3a322889c2a5d25c44a06ea45
#
_cell.length_a   1.000
_cell.length_b   1.000
_cell.length_c   1.000
_cell.angle_alpha   90.00
_cell.angle_beta   90.00
_cell.angle_gamma   90.00
#
_symmetry.space_group_name_H-M   'P 1'
#
loop_
_entity.id
_entity.type
_entity.pdbx_description
1 polymer ?
#
loop_
_entity_poly.entity_id
_entity_poly.type
_entity_poly.pdbx_seq_one_letter_code
_entity_poly.pdbx_strand_id
1 'polypeptide(L)' 'REVKGDVRIHGVCRIECKTTKHKSFSVTLDMIRKIEEAAISGGEMPAIVVEFNNGAGKKVAEVAIIPTYALDQLCTR' A
#
# COMPACT_ATOMS: atom_id res chain seq x y z
N ARG A 1 -0.51 -8.71 13.21
CA ARG A 1 0.48 -7.68 12.93
C ARG A 1 -0.18 -6.33 12.74
N GLU A 2 0.34 -5.34 13.36
CA GLU A 2 -0.15 -3.99 13.22
C GLU A 2 0.84 -3.17 12.40
N VAL A 3 0.36 -2.59 11.30
CA VAL A 3 1.22 -1.80 10.42
C VAL A 3 0.75 -0.36 10.48
N LYS A 4 1.63 0.53 10.91
CA LYS A 4 1.35 1.96 11.00
C LYS A 4 2.46 2.74 10.34
N GLY A 5 2.07 3.81 9.64
CA GLY A 5 3.02 4.63 8.93
C GLY A 5 3.61 3.91 7.74
N ASP A 6 4.73 4.40 7.27
CA ASP A 6 5.33 3.88 6.05
C ASP A 6 6.30 2.75 6.38
N VAL A 7 6.34 1.77 5.51
CA VAL A 7 7.25 0.64 5.63
C VAL A 7 8.12 0.62 4.38
N ARG A 8 9.39 0.34 4.56
CA ARG A 8 10.32 0.25 3.45
C ARG A 8 11.21 -0.98 3.60
N ILE A 9 11.27 -1.77 2.55
CA ILE A 9 12.26 -2.83 2.43
C ILE A 9 13.21 -2.38 1.33
N HIS A 10 14.42 -2.01 1.71
CA HIS A 10 15.38 -1.39 0.79
C HIS A 10 15.62 -2.25 -0.43
N GLY A 11 15.47 -1.64 -1.62
CA GLY A 11 15.67 -2.32 -2.88
C GLY A 11 14.54 -3.26 -3.28
N VAL A 12 13.49 -3.38 -2.47
CA VAL A 12 12.39 -4.32 -2.72
C VAL A 12 11.06 -3.58 -2.86
N CYS A 13 10.60 -2.92 -1.80
CA CYS A 13 9.31 -2.24 -1.87
C CYS A 13 9.26 -1.04 -0.93
N ARG A 14 8.41 -0.11 -1.29
CA ARG A 14 8.09 1.06 -0.50
C ARG A 14 6.58 1.06 -0.28
N ILE A 15 6.15 1.01 0.97
CA ILE A 15 4.75 0.81 1.32
C ILE A 15 4.25 1.98 2.14
N GLU A 16 3.14 2.57 1.72
CA GLU A 16 2.43 3.55 2.52
C GLU A 16 1.23 2.86 3.16
N CYS A 17 1.11 2.97 4.48
CA CYS A 17 0.08 2.28 5.23
C CYS A 17 -1.01 3.25 5.63
N LYS A 18 -2.26 2.87 5.38
CA LYS A 18 -3.44 3.65 5.71
C LYS A 18 -4.42 2.79 6.49
N THR A 19 -5.16 3.42 7.38
CA THR A 19 -6.17 2.74 8.19
C THR A 19 -7.47 3.52 8.11
N THR A 20 -8.57 2.81 8.00
CA THR A 20 -9.89 3.44 8.01
C THR A 20 -10.87 2.56 8.78
N LYS A 21 -11.84 3.21 9.43
CA LYS A 21 -12.96 2.51 10.04
C LYS A 21 -14.25 2.68 9.23
N HIS A 22 -14.15 3.32 8.07
CA HIS A 22 -15.26 3.43 7.12
C HIS A 22 -15.30 2.19 6.25
N LYS A 23 -16.41 2.02 5.55
CA LYS A 23 -16.57 0.87 4.65
C LYS A 23 -15.94 1.11 3.28
N SER A 24 -15.38 2.29 3.08
CA SER A 24 -14.75 2.63 1.81
C SER A 24 -13.49 3.45 2.09
N PHE A 25 -12.60 3.45 1.11
CA PHE A 25 -11.36 4.22 1.17
C PHE A 25 -11.06 4.76 -0.22
N SER A 26 -10.87 6.07 -0.33
CA SER A 26 -10.61 6.70 -1.62
C SER A 26 -9.12 6.73 -1.92
N VAL A 27 -8.74 6.15 -3.04
CA VAL A 27 -7.37 6.19 -3.55
C VAL A 27 -7.31 7.30 -4.59
N THR A 28 -6.45 8.28 -4.38
CA THR A 28 -6.32 9.39 -5.31
C THR A 28 -5.07 9.21 -6.17
N LEU A 29 -5.08 9.86 -7.33
CA LEU A 29 -3.91 9.85 -8.20
C LEU A 29 -2.68 10.42 -7.50
N ASP A 30 -2.89 11.46 -6.68
CA ASP A 30 -1.78 12.06 -5.94
C ASP A 30 -1.13 11.08 -4.97
N MET A 31 -1.93 10.26 -4.31
CA MET A 31 -1.40 9.23 -3.41
C MET A 31 -0.53 8.24 -4.19
N ILE A 32 -1.02 7.82 -5.34
CA ILE A 32 -0.30 6.87 -6.19
C ILE A 32 1.01 7.49 -6.66
N ARG A 33 0.97 8.71 -7.16
CA ARG A 33 2.18 9.37 -7.67
C ARG A 33 3.21 9.59 -6.58
N LYS A 34 2.76 9.93 -5.39
CA LYS A 34 3.65 10.18 -4.27
C LYS A 34 4.43 8.93 -3.89
N ILE A 35 3.73 7.80 -3.79
CA ILE A 35 4.42 6.56 -3.43
C ILE A 35 5.28 6.05 -4.58
N GLU A 36 4.86 6.28 -5.83
CA GLU A 36 5.66 5.89 -6.98
C GLU A 36 6.97 6.67 -7.03
N GLU A 37 6.93 7.98 -6.80
CA GLU A 37 8.14 8.79 -6.77
C GLU A 37 9.11 8.31 -5.71
N ALA A 38 8.58 8.03 -4.52
CA ALA A 38 9.42 7.56 -3.42
C ALA A 38 10.06 6.21 -3.74
N ALA A 39 9.28 5.31 -4.36
CA ALA A 39 9.76 3.97 -4.67
C ALA A 39 10.76 3.97 -5.82
N ILE A 40 10.50 4.74 -6.86
CA ILE A 40 11.35 4.76 -8.05
C ILE A 40 12.76 5.24 -7.71
N SER A 41 12.88 6.24 -6.86
CA SER A 41 14.20 6.76 -6.48
C SER A 41 15.06 5.72 -5.77
N GLY A 42 14.43 4.70 -5.16
CA GLY A 42 15.16 3.62 -4.50
C GLY A 42 15.17 2.31 -5.27
N GLY A 43 14.59 2.31 -6.49
CA GLY A 43 14.49 1.06 -7.26
C GLY A 43 13.53 0.07 -6.63
N GLU A 44 12.52 0.57 -5.92
CA GLU A 44 11.59 -0.26 -5.15
C GLU A 44 10.21 -0.28 -5.79
N MET A 45 9.42 -1.30 -5.45
CA MET A 45 8.05 -1.42 -5.90
C MET A 45 7.14 -0.62 -4.97
N PRO A 46 6.29 0.27 -5.51
CA PRO A 46 5.36 1.01 -4.67
C PRO A 46 4.13 0.20 -4.31
N ALA A 47 3.62 0.40 -3.10
CA ALA A 47 2.37 -0.21 -2.68
C ALA A 47 1.69 0.69 -1.64
N ILE A 48 0.36 0.68 -1.65
CA ILE A 48 -0.44 1.31 -0.61
C ILE A 48 -1.21 0.19 0.07
N VAL A 49 -1.00 0.04 1.37
CA VAL A 49 -1.71 -0.98 2.14
C VAL A 49 -2.81 -0.28 2.94
N VAL A 50 -4.04 -0.74 2.79
CA VAL A 50 -5.18 -0.19 3.49
C VAL A 50 -5.75 -1.23 4.43
N GLU A 51 -5.82 -0.87 5.70
CA GLU A 51 -6.44 -1.71 6.71
C GLU A 51 -7.83 -1.17 7.01
N PHE A 52 -8.83 -2.02 6.85
CA PHE A 52 -10.21 -1.70 7.25
C PHE A 52 -10.44 -2.29 8.62
N ASN A 53 -10.91 -1.46 9.56
CA ASN A 53 -11.26 -2.00 10.86
C ASN A 53 -12.69 -1.58 11.23
N ASN A 54 -13.21 -2.16 12.30
CA ASN A 54 -14.65 -2.10 12.60
C ASN A 54 -15.01 -1.03 13.62
N GLY A 55 -14.28 0.01 13.74
CA GLY A 55 -14.61 1.04 14.72
C GLY A 55 -14.31 0.67 16.16
N ALA A 56 -14.21 -0.60 16.47
CA ALA A 56 -13.74 -1.07 17.78
C ALA A 56 -12.24 -1.40 17.72
N GLY A 57 -11.60 -1.04 16.63
CA GLY A 57 -10.17 -1.23 16.46
C GLY A 57 -9.79 -2.61 15.93
N LYS A 58 -10.76 -3.45 15.62
CA LYS A 58 -10.47 -4.79 15.13
C LYS A 58 -10.37 -4.78 13.62
N LYS A 59 -9.30 -5.35 13.09
CA LYS A 59 -9.08 -5.43 11.64
C LYS A 59 -10.10 -6.38 11.01
N VAL A 60 -10.76 -5.92 9.95
CA VAL A 60 -11.74 -6.69 9.20
C VAL A 60 -11.15 -7.15 7.88
N ALA A 61 -10.34 -6.31 7.24
CA ALA A 61 -9.73 -6.64 5.97
C ALA A 61 -8.47 -5.80 5.80
N GLU A 62 -7.54 -6.31 5.04
CA GLU A 62 -6.32 -5.57 4.69
C GLU A 62 -6.01 -5.88 3.25
N VAL A 63 -5.81 -4.83 2.44
CA VAL A 63 -5.59 -4.98 1.01
C VAL A 63 -4.35 -4.20 0.60
N ALA A 64 -3.72 -4.63 -0.47
CA ALA A 64 -2.61 -3.90 -1.06
C ALA A 64 -3.03 -3.37 -2.42
N ILE A 65 -2.73 -2.11 -2.66
CA ILE A 65 -2.98 -1.45 -3.94
C ILE A 65 -1.63 -1.28 -4.59
N ILE A 66 -1.43 -1.93 -5.73
CA ILE A 66 -0.17 -1.90 -6.45
C ILE A 66 -0.42 -1.53 -7.91
N PRO A 67 0.59 -0.96 -8.59
CA PRO A 67 0.46 -0.73 -10.03
C PRO A 67 0.32 -2.05 -10.77
N THR A 68 -0.37 -2.02 -11.90
CA THR A 68 -0.59 -3.26 -12.66
C THR A 68 0.70 -3.91 -13.14
N TYR A 69 1.74 -3.13 -13.41
CA TYR A 69 3.02 -3.72 -13.81
C TYR A 69 3.62 -4.58 -12.69
N ALA A 70 3.33 -4.22 -11.44
CA ALA A 70 3.80 -5.03 -10.31
C ALA A 70 3.04 -6.35 -10.23
N LEU A 71 1.75 -6.31 -10.51
CA LEU A 71 0.94 -7.52 -10.55
C LEU A 71 1.43 -8.44 -11.66
N ASP A 72 1.75 -7.87 -12.83
CA ASP A 72 2.28 -8.64 -13.94
C ASP A 72 3.56 -9.36 -13.56
N GLN A 73 4.45 -8.68 -12.83
CA GLN A 73 5.70 -9.29 -12.37
C GLN A 73 5.45 -10.46 -11.43
N LEU A 74 4.46 -10.33 -10.55
CA LEU A 74 4.12 -11.40 -9.63
C LEU A 74 3.51 -12.62 -10.34
N CYS A 75 2.81 -12.40 -11.44
CA CYS A 75 2.13 -13.47 -12.17
C CYS A 75 3.02 -14.10 -13.25
N THR A 76 4.13 -13.46 -13.58
CA THR A 76 5.04 -13.97 -14.63
C THR A 76 6.11 -14.83 -13.98
N ARG A 77 6.32 -15.99 -14.55
CA ARG A 77 7.34 -16.94 -14.05
C ARG A 77 8.38 -17.20 -15.09
#